data_46487441332f422098e9062f7a3a23f1
#
_entry.id   46487441332f422098e9062f7a3a23f1
#
_cell.length_a   1.000
_cell.length_b   1.000
_cell.length_c   1.000
_cell.angle_alpha   90.00
_cell.angle_beta   90.00
_cell.angle_gamma   90.00
#
_symmetry.space_group_name_H-M   'P 1'
#
loop_
_entity.id
_entity.type
_entity.pdbx_description
1 polymer ?
#
loop_
_entity_poly.entity_id
_entity_poly.type
_entity_poly.pdbx_seq_one_letter_code
_entity_poly.pdbx_strand_id
1 'polypeptide(L)'
;MPTPKQQRRQALELLEASIDGCTEAIMLAYGFKTELLVELVNAGLATASIERKVAGGRRIEVTRMRIPGAGRGALTKLRWP
;
A
#
# COMPACT_ATOMS: atom_id res chain seq x y z
N MET A 1 -18.84 -5.18 7.38
CA MET A 1 -17.77 -5.03 6.38
C MET A 1 -17.31 -3.59 6.31
N PRO A 2 -16.00 -3.32 6.24
CA PRO A 2 -15.55 -1.94 6.07
C PRO A 2 -15.97 -1.40 4.71
N THR A 3 -16.30 -0.10 4.68
CA THR A 3 -16.63 0.58 3.44
C THR A 3 -15.37 0.75 2.59
N PRO A 4 -15.49 1.02 1.28
CA PRO A 4 -14.32 1.31 0.44
C PRO A 4 -13.47 2.46 0.98
N LYS A 5 -14.10 3.48 1.55
CA LYS A 5 -13.39 4.60 2.17
C LYS A 5 -12.59 4.16 3.41
N GLN A 6 -13.17 3.31 4.24
CA GLN A 6 -12.48 2.77 5.42
C GLN A 6 -11.32 1.87 5.02
N GLN A 7 -11.51 1.03 4.00
CA GLN A 7 -10.44 0.17 3.50
C GLN A 7 -9.27 0.99 2.95
N ARG A 8 -9.58 2.06 2.21
CA ARG A 8 -8.57 2.97 1.68
C ARG A 8 -7.77 3.60 2.81
N ARG A 9 -8.47 4.10 3.84
CA ARG A 9 -7.81 4.67 5.01
C ARG A 9 -6.92 3.65 5.71
N GLN A 10 -7.43 2.44 5.94
CA GLN A 10 -6.67 1.39 6.61
C GLN A 10 -5.41 1.01 5.82
N ALA A 11 -5.52 0.90 4.50
CA ALA A 11 -4.37 0.61 3.65
C ALA A 11 -3.31 1.70 3.73
N LEU A 12 -3.73 2.97 3.68
CA LEU A 12 -2.81 4.11 3.79
C LEU A 12 -2.18 4.18 5.18
N GLU A 13 -2.93 3.88 6.23
CA GLU A 13 -2.39 3.83 7.60
C GLU A 13 -1.30 2.76 7.73
N LEU A 14 -1.52 1.61 7.13
CA LEU A 14 -0.53 0.53 7.13
C LEU A 14 0.75 0.98 6.42
N LEU A 15 0.63 1.63 5.28
CA LEU A 15 1.78 2.15 4.53
C LEU A 15 2.51 3.24 5.31
N GLU A 16 1.78 4.13 5.96
CA GLU A 16 2.39 5.19 6.78
C GLU A 16 3.15 4.63 7.96
N ALA A 17 2.62 3.57 8.59
CA ALA A 17 3.26 2.93 9.73
C ALA A 17 4.51 2.13 9.34
N SER A 18 4.69 1.85 8.06
CA SER A 18 5.81 1.04 7.56
C SER A 18 6.90 1.93 7.02
N ILE A 19 8.07 1.92 7.65
CA ILE A 19 9.19 2.82 7.30
C ILE A 19 9.61 2.65 5.84
N ASP A 20 9.74 1.40 5.39
CA ASP A 20 10.15 1.09 4.02
C ASP A 20 8.97 0.70 3.12
N GLY A 21 7.75 0.97 3.58
CA GLY A 21 6.54 0.53 2.89
C GLY A 21 6.20 -0.92 3.18
N CYS A 22 5.21 -1.43 2.48
CA CYS A 22 4.76 -2.82 2.58
C CYS A 22 4.82 -3.50 1.23
N THR A 23 5.10 -4.80 1.23
CA THR A 23 5.00 -5.56 0.00
C THR A 23 3.52 -5.81 -0.31
N GLU A 24 3.22 -5.99 -1.59
CA GLU A 24 1.89 -6.36 -2.03
C GLU A 24 1.39 -7.62 -1.32
N ALA A 25 2.26 -8.63 -1.16
CA ALA A 25 1.90 -9.88 -0.50
C ALA A 25 1.44 -9.63 0.94
N ILE A 26 2.12 -8.74 1.67
CA ILE A 26 1.72 -8.41 3.03
C ILE A 26 0.37 -7.70 3.05
N MET A 27 0.14 -6.77 2.13
CA MET A 27 -1.14 -6.07 2.07
C MET A 27 -2.29 -7.01 1.73
N LEU A 28 -2.08 -7.96 0.83
CA LEU A 28 -3.08 -8.98 0.51
C LEU A 28 -3.35 -9.87 1.72
N ALA A 29 -2.32 -10.18 2.51
CA ALA A 29 -2.47 -10.97 3.74
C ALA A 29 -3.32 -10.24 4.79
N TYR A 30 -3.32 -8.91 4.79
CA TYR A 30 -4.18 -8.11 5.67
C TYR A 30 -5.62 -8.05 5.19
N GLY A 31 -5.92 -8.62 4.03
CA GLY A 31 -7.27 -8.66 3.49
C GLY A 31 -7.58 -7.57 2.48
N PHE A 32 -6.60 -6.75 2.09
CA PHE A 32 -6.81 -5.76 1.05
C PHE A 32 -6.82 -6.43 -0.31
N LYS A 33 -7.71 -6.00 -1.18
CA LYS A 33 -7.83 -6.57 -2.53
C LYS A 33 -6.88 -5.88 -3.50
N THR A 34 -6.45 -6.62 -4.52
CA THR A 34 -5.58 -6.08 -5.56
C THR A 34 -6.18 -4.85 -6.22
N GLU A 35 -7.49 -4.84 -6.46
CA GLU A 35 -8.20 -3.71 -7.06
C GLU A 35 -8.04 -2.44 -6.22
N LEU A 36 -8.08 -2.56 -4.90
CA LEU A 36 -7.87 -1.43 -4.01
C LEU A 36 -6.45 -0.88 -4.14
N LEU A 37 -5.46 -1.76 -4.20
CA LEU A 37 -4.06 -1.36 -4.32
C LEU A 37 -3.81 -0.65 -5.65
N VAL A 38 -4.37 -1.16 -6.74
CA VAL A 38 -4.29 -0.53 -8.07
C VAL A 38 -4.96 0.85 -8.03
N GLU A 39 -6.11 0.94 -7.41
CA GLU A 39 -6.84 2.20 -7.27
C GLU A 39 -6.02 3.26 -6.54
N LEU A 40 -5.35 2.88 -5.44
CA LEU A 40 -4.51 3.80 -4.68
C LEU A 40 -3.33 4.30 -5.52
N VAL A 41 -2.71 3.43 -6.29
CA VAL A 41 -1.60 3.81 -7.16
C VAL A 41 -2.09 4.75 -8.28
N ASN A 42 -3.21 4.42 -8.91
CA ASN A 42 -3.77 5.24 -9.99
C ASN A 42 -4.21 6.62 -9.49
N ALA A 43 -4.65 6.71 -8.24
CA ALA A 43 -5.02 7.99 -7.62
C ALA A 43 -3.83 8.79 -7.13
N GLY A 44 -2.62 8.26 -7.21
CA GLY A 44 -1.41 8.92 -6.71
C GLY A 44 -1.26 8.89 -5.20
N LEU A 45 -2.06 8.09 -4.51
CA LEU A 45 -2.03 7.99 -3.04
C LEU A 45 -1.04 6.96 -2.53
N ALA A 46 -0.58 6.07 -3.40
CA ALA A 46 0.46 5.11 -3.11
C ALA A 46 1.37 4.97 -4.33
N THR A 47 2.61 4.55 -4.09
CA THR A 47 3.54 4.21 -5.16
C THR A 47 3.86 2.73 -5.09
N ALA A 48 4.14 2.13 -6.23
CA ALA A 48 4.54 0.74 -6.32
C ALA A 48 5.85 0.64 -7.08
N SER A 49 6.78 -0.15 -6.56
CA SER A 49 8.05 -0.42 -7.23
C SER A 49 8.34 -1.91 -7.17
N ILE A 50 8.95 -2.40 -8.24
CA ILE A 50 9.34 -3.81 -8.30
C ILE A 50 10.79 -3.91 -7.83
N GLU A 51 11.01 -4.72 -6.80
CA GLU A 51 12.34 -5.01 -6.28
C GLU A 51 12.70 -6.44 -6.66
N ARG A 52 13.91 -6.62 -7.17
CA ARG A 52 14.43 -7.93 -7.49
C ARG A 52 15.34 -8.37 -6.36
N LYS A 53 15.05 -9.55 -5.81
CA LYS A 53 15.83 -10.12 -4.71
C LYS A 53 16.28 -11.52 -5.07
N VAL A 54 17.38 -11.94 -4.46
CA VAL A 54 17.85 -13.32 -4.57
C VAL A 54 17.60 -14.00 -3.23
N ALA A 55 16.82 -15.08 -3.26
CA ALA A 55 16.52 -15.85 -2.07
C ALA A 55 16.72 -17.33 -2.40
N GLY A 56 17.61 -18.01 -1.66
CA GLY A 56 17.89 -19.43 -1.88
C GLY A 56 18.36 -19.75 -3.30
N GLY A 57 19.12 -18.86 -3.92
CA GLY A 57 19.59 -19.02 -5.30
C GLY A 57 18.56 -18.73 -6.37
N ARG A 58 17.37 -18.30 -5.99
CA ARG A 58 16.31 -17.95 -6.93
C ARG A 58 16.12 -16.43 -6.99
N ARG A 59 15.89 -15.93 -8.19
CA ARG A 59 15.52 -14.53 -8.39
C ARG A 59 14.01 -14.41 -8.15
N ILE A 60 13.63 -13.53 -7.23
CA ILE A 60 12.22 -13.23 -6.97
C ILE A 60 11.97 -11.76 -7.19
N GLU A 61 10.79 -11.44 -7.68
CA GLU A 61 10.34 -10.06 -7.80
C GLU A 61 9.30 -9.79 -6.72
N VAL A 62 9.50 -8.69 -6.00
CA VAL A 62 8.59 -8.27 -4.93
C VAL A 62 8.09 -6.87 -5.27
N THR A 63 6.79 -6.69 -5.27
CA THR A 63 6.19 -5.37 -5.43
C THR A 63 6.11 -4.71 -4.06
N ARG A 64 6.81 -3.60 -3.90
CA ARG A 64 6.82 -2.82 -2.67
C ARG A 64 5.99 -1.56 -2.85
N MET A 65 5.07 -1.33 -1.94
CA MET A 65 4.22 -0.15 -1.95
C MET A 65 4.65 0.81 -0.85
N ARG A 66 4.65 2.10 -1.17
CA ARG A 66 4.99 3.18 -0.24
C ARG A 66 3.93 4.25 -0.30
N ILE A 67 3.88 5.07 0.74
CA ILE A 67 2.96 6.20 0.80
C ILE A 67 3.73 7.48 0.46
N PRO A 68 3.40 8.16 -0.66
CA PRO A 68 3.98 9.45 -0.99
C PRO A 68 3.32 10.57 -0.19
N GLY A 69 3.83 11.80 -0.31
CA GLY A 69 3.26 12.95 0.37
C GLY A 69 1.78 13.17 0.08
N ALA A 70 1.35 12.94 -1.18
CA ALA A 70 -0.06 13.04 -1.54
C ALA A 70 -0.93 12.03 -0.79
N GLY A 71 -0.43 10.80 -0.60
CA GLY A 71 -1.14 9.79 0.16
C GLY A 71 -1.25 10.14 1.64
N ARG A 72 -0.17 10.70 2.22
CA ARG A 72 -0.17 11.16 3.62
C ARG A 72 -1.15 12.30 3.83
N GLY A 73 -1.21 13.25 2.88
CA GLY A 73 -2.17 14.35 2.92
C GLY A 73 -3.60 13.86 2.86
N ALA A 74 -3.88 12.91 1.97
CA ALA A 74 -5.20 12.30 1.86
C ALA A 74 -5.58 11.56 3.15
N LEU A 75 -4.63 10.84 3.76
CA LEU A 75 -4.86 10.14 5.01
C LEU A 75 -5.23 11.10 6.14
N THR A 76 -4.53 12.24 6.21
CA THR A 76 -4.84 13.28 7.19
C THR A 76 -6.29 13.77 7.04
N LYS A 77 -6.74 13.99 5.80
CA LYS A 77 -8.11 14.40 5.52
C LYS A 77 -9.13 13.33 5.90
N LEU A 78 -8.77 12.06 5.78
CA LEU A 78 -9.64 10.95 6.15
C LEU A 78 -9.75 10.77 7.67
N ARG A 79 -8.71 11.14 8.41
CA ARG A 79 -8.70 11.09 9.87
C ARG A 79 -9.46 12.25 10.50
N TRP A 80 -9.42 13.41 9.86
CA TRP A 80 -10.03 14.64 10.38
C TRP A 80 -11.17 15.04 9.45
N PRO A 81 -12.40 14.90 9.92
CA PRO A 81 -13.58 15.28 9.13
C PRO A 81 -13.66 16.79 8.90
#